data_a628bd70642671f0353c688655ed9e66
#
_entry.id   a628bd70642671f0353c688655ed9e66
#
_cell.length_a   1.000
_cell.length_b   1.000
_cell.length_c   1.000
_cell.angle_alpha   90.00
_cell.angle_beta   90.00
_cell.angle_gamma   90.00
#
_symmetry.space_group_name_H-M   'P 1'
#
loop_
_entity.id
_entity.type
_entity.pdbx_description
1 polymer ?
#
loop_
_entity_poly.entity_id
_entity_poly.type
_entity_poly.pdbx_seq_one_letter_code
_entity_poly.pdbx_strand_id
1 'polypeptide(L)' 'MKVIREEINIELIFETYKVKVNNPNVTYSHFCIYILGTSVTIVNGWKNSTKTMSQYKKDKVLSLTGLKPNEYTKIVTLYV' A
#
# COMPACT_ATOMS: atom_id res chain seq x y z
N MET A 1 -21.49 3.44 17.78
CA MET A 1 -20.87 2.20 17.29
C MET A 1 -19.42 2.46 16.94
N LYS A 2 -18.55 1.51 17.20
CA LYS A 2 -17.13 1.60 16.93
C LYS A 2 -16.80 0.82 15.65
N VAL A 3 -16.15 1.48 14.70
CA VAL A 3 -15.70 0.85 13.45
C VAL A 3 -14.19 0.92 13.39
N ILE A 4 -13.54 -0.22 13.12
CA ILE A 4 -12.09 -0.32 13.00
C ILE A 4 -11.76 -0.49 11.52
N ARG A 5 -10.86 0.35 11.01
CA ARG A 5 -10.41 0.33 9.62
C ARG A 5 -8.88 0.29 9.55
N GLU A 6 -8.36 -0.26 8.46
CA GLU A 6 -6.94 -0.24 8.15
C GLU A 6 -6.68 0.77 7.04
N GLU A 7 -5.72 1.66 7.27
CA GLU A 7 -5.21 2.57 6.24
C GLU A 7 -3.79 2.15 5.88
N ILE A 8 -3.52 2.01 4.59
CA ILE A 8 -2.19 1.61 4.09
C ILE A 8 -1.40 2.86 3.72
N ASN A 9 -0.19 2.99 4.24
CA ASN A 9 0.71 4.08 3.87
C ASN A 9 1.39 3.76 2.54
N ILE A 10 0.68 4.02 1.45
CA ILE A 10 1.17 3.73 0.10
C ILE A 10 2.40 4.57 -0.23
N GLU A 11 2.49 5.80 0.26
CA GLU A 11 3.66 6.64 0.01
C GLU A 11 4.94 6.00 0.55
N LEU A 12 4.88 5.42 1.73
CA LEU A 12 6.02 4.71 2.31
C LEU A 12 6.43 3.53 1.43
N ILE A 13 5.47 2.73 0.97
CA ILE A 13 5.72 1.59 0.09
C ILE A 13 6.36 2.06 -1.22
N PHE A 14 5.79 3.09 -1.84
CA PHE A 14 6.24 3.62 -3.10
C PHE A 14 7.67 4.19 -3.00
N GLU A 15 7.92 5.02 -1.98
CA GLU A 15 9.25 5.62 -1.78
C GLU A 15 10.29 4.56 -1.48
N THR A 16 9.96 3.56 -0.67
CA THR A 16 10.87 2.46 -0.35
C THR A 16 11.21 1.66 -1.61
N TYR A 17 10.21 1.41 -2.47
CA TYR A 17 10.44 0.72 -3.73
C TYR A 17 11.40 1.49 -4.63
N LYS A 18 11.20 2.81 -4.78
CA LYS A 18 12.08 3.65 -5.60
C LYS A 18 13.53 3.60 -5.12
N VAL A 19 13.73 3.60 -3.82
CA VAL A 19 15.08 3.49 -3.24
C VAL A 19 15.67 2.11 -3.52
N LYS A 20 14.88 1.05 -3.35
CA LYS A 20 15.34 -0.34 -3.59
C LYS A 20 15.81 -0.57 -5.01
N VAL A 21 15.09 -0.04 -6.00
CA VAL A 21 15.44 -0.21 -7.42
C VAL A 21 16.37 0.91 -7.91
N ASN A 22 16.68 1.88 -7.06
CA ASN A 22 17.53 3.04 -7.37
C ASN A 22 17.03 3.79 -8.61
N ASN A 23 15.71 4.01 -8.69
CA ASN A 23 15.09 4.70 -9.81
C ASN A 23 14.07 5.72 -9.31
N PRO A 24 14.45 7.02 -9.16
CA PRO A 24 13.53 8.05 -8.66
C PRO A 24 12.47 8.46 -9.68
N ASN A 25 12.59 8.00 -10.93
CA ASN A 25 11.68 8.39 -12.02
C ASN A 25 10.49 7.45 -12.19
N VAL A 26 10.34 6.43 -11.36
CA VAL A 26 9.18 5.55 -11.39
C VAL A 26 7.93 6.37 -11.05
N THR A 27 6.92 6.34 -11.93
CA THR A 27 5.67 7.04 -11.68
C THR A 27 4.75 6.20 -10.78
N TYR A 28 3.85 6.88 -10.07
CA TYR A 28 2.88 6.21 -9.20
C TYR A 28 1.97 5.25 -9.99
N SER A 29 1.49 5.68 -11.16
CA SER A 29 0.67 4.85 -12.03
C SER A 29 1.41 3.58 -12.47
N HIS A 30 2.66 3.72 -12.89
CA HIS A 30 3.48 2.57 -13.30
C HIS A 30 3.65 1.61 -12.13
N PHE A 31 3.94 2.14 -10.94
CA PHE A 31 4.10 1.34 -9.74
C PHE A 31 2.84 0.53 -9.43
N CYS A 32 1.67 1.18 -9.45
CA CYS A 32 0.41 0.50 -9.15
C CYS A 32 0.08 -0.59 -10.17
N ILE A 33 0.20 -0.27 -11.46
CA ILE A 33 -0.28 -1.13 -12.54
C ILE A 33 0.71 -2.25 -12.84
N TYR A 34 1.98 -1.92 -13.00
CA TYR A 34 2.98 -2.88 -13.49
C TYR A 34 3.78 -3.55 -12.37
N ILE A 35 3.96 -2.89 -11.23
CA ILE A 35 4.74 -3.45 -10.13
C ILE A 35 3.82 -4.16 -9.13
N LEU A 36 2.78 -3.50 -8.66
CA LEU A 36 1.81 -4.11 -7.74
C LEU A 36 0.77 -4.98 -8.46
N GLY A 37 0.62 -4.80 -9.77
CA GLY A 37 -0.30 -5.60 -10.58
C GLY A 37 -1.76 -5.32 -10.29
N THR A 38 -2.11 -4.07 -10.02
CA THR A 38 -3.49 -3.65 -9.74
C THR A 38 -3.75 -2.27 -10.32
N SER A 39 -4.94 -1.71 -10.10
CA SER A 39 -5.27 -0.37 -10.59
C SER A 39 -4.96 0.69 -9.54
N VAL A 40 -4.78 1.93 -10.01
CA VAL A 40 -4.62 3.09 -9.11
C VAL A 40 -5.84 3.23 -8.20
N THR A 41 -7.03 2.96 -8.72
CA THR A 41 -8.28 3.02 -7.95
C THR A 41 -8.27 2.03 -6.77
N ILE A 42 -7.81 0.80 -7.00
CA ILE A 42 -7.71 -0.21 -5.93
C ILE A 42 -6.69 0.23 -4.88
N VAL A 43 -5.53 0.73 -5.31
CA VAL A 43 -4.49 1.20 -4.39
C VAL A 43 -4.99 2.37 -3.55
N ASN A 44 -5.70 3.31 -4.16
CA ASN A 44 -6.33 4.42 -3.43
C ASN A 44 -7.37 3.90 -2.43
N GLY A 45 -8.07 2.81 -2.76
CA GLY A 45 -8.99 2.15 -1.83
C GLY A 45 -8.27 1.62 -0.59
N TRP A 46 -7.06 1.08 -0.74
CA TRP A 46 -6.24 0.66 0.40
C TRP A 46 -5.82 1.87 1.25
N LYS A 47 -5.45 2.96 0.61
CA LYS A 47 -5.02 4.18 1.28
C LYS A 47 -6.13 4.79 2.14
N ASN A 48 -7.36 4.80 1.66
CA ASN A 48 -8.49 5.44 2.34
C ASN A 48 -9.46 4.46 3.01
N SER A 49 -9.04 3.21 3.18
CA SER A 49 -9.77 2.15 3.92
C SER A 49 -11.07 1.69 3.27
N THR A 50 -11.30 2.00 1.99
CA THR A 50 -12.49 1.51 1.29
C THR A 50 -12.28 0.11 0.71
N LYS A 51 -11.04 -0.34 0.62
CA LYS A 51 -10.68 -1.69 0.17
C LYS A 51 -9.61 -2.28 1.07
N THR A 52 -9.63 -3.60 1.21
CA THR A 52 -8.66 -4.34 2.03
C THR A 52 -7.58 -4.92 1.13
N MET A 53 -6.32 -4.72 1.50
CA MET A 53 -5.19 -5.34 0.80
C MET A 53 -5.15 -6.84 1.12
N SER A 54 -5.13 -7.69 0.08
CA SER A 54 -5.07 -9.14 0.25
C SER A 54 -3.71 -9.58 0.78
N GLN A 55 -3.66 -10.78 1.36
CA GLN A 55 -2.39 -11.36 1.83
C GLN A 55 -1.41 -11.54 0.69
N TYR A 56 -1.88 -11.90 -0.50
CA TYR A 56 -1.04 -12.02 -1.70
C TYR A 56 -0.33 -10.71 -2.01
N LYS A 57 -1.04 -9.58 -1.93
CA LYS A 57 -0.46 -8.26 -2.17
C LYS A 57 0.50 -7.86 -1.05
N LYS A 58 0.18 -8.20 0.19
CA LYS A 58 1.08 -7.96 1.33
C LYS A 58 2.41 -8.71 1.17
N ASP A 59 2.34 -9.96 0.72
CA ASP A 59 3.53 -10.77 0.44
C ASP A 59 4.35 -10.17 -0.70
N LYS A 60 3.67 -9.65 -1.72
CA LYS A 60 4.33 -8.98 -2.85
C LYS A 60 5.06 -7.71 -2.40
N VAL A 61 4.44 -6.89 -1.56
CA VAL A 61 5.07 -5.69 -1.00
C VAL A 61 6.31 -6.07 -0.18
N LEU A 62 6.22 -7.11 0.63
CA LEU A 62 7.37 -7.60 1.39
C LEU A 62 8.52 -7.99 0.46
N SER A 63 8.22 -8.73 -0.62
CA SER A 63 9.22 -9.13 -1.60
C SER A 63 9.87 -7.93 -2.32
N LEU A 64 9.08 -6.90 -2.62
CA LEU A 64 9.55 -5.74 -3.37
C LEU A 64 10.30 -4.72 -2.50
N THR A 65 9.91 -4.55 -1.25
CA THR A 65 10.39 -3.44 -0.41
C THR A 65 11.04 -3.89 0.89
N GLY A 66 10.78 -5.12 1.33
CA GLY A 66 11.21 -5.60 2.64
C GLY A 66 10.34 -5.09 3.80
N LEU A 67 9.26 -4.33 3.51
CA LEU A 67 8.38 -3.81 4.54
C LEU A 67 7.35 -4.87 4.95
N LYS A 68 7.19 -5.05 6.25
CA LYS A 68 6.16 -5.90 6.83
C LYS A 68 4.85 -5.14 6.94
N PRO A 69 3.69 -5.84 6.96
CA PRO A 69 2.38 -5.16 7.03
C PRO A 69 2.23 -4.17 8.19
N ASN A 70 2.80 -4.47 9.36
CA ASN A 70 2.72 -3.58 10.51
C ASN A 70 3.51 -2.28 10.34
N GLU A 71 4.43 -2.22 9.37
CA GLU A 71 5.24 -1.02 9.12
C GLU A 71 4.50 0.03 8.29
N TYR A 72 3.50 -0.39 7.48
CA TYR A 72 2.77 0.52 6.61
C TYR A 72 1.26 0.55 6.87
N THR A 73 0.77 -0.23 7.83
CA THR A 73 -0.66 -0.28 8.17
C THR A 73 -0.94 0.53 9.41
N LYS A 74 -1.89 1.44 9.31
CA LYS A 74 -2.38 2.23 10.44
C LYS A 74 -3.80 1.77 10.77
N ILE A 75 -4.06 1.50 12.05
CA ILE A 75 -5.41 1.15 12.52
C ILE A 75 -6.11 2.44 12.92
N VAL A 76 -7.27 2.67 12.30
CA VAL A 76 -8.10 3.84 12.58
C VAL A 76 -9.39 3.39 13.22
N THR A 77 -9.74 3.99 14.37
CA THR A 77 -10.99 3.73 15.06
C THR A 77 -11.93 4.91 14.83
N LEU A 78 -13.11 4.63 14.30
CA LEU A 78 -14.16 5.61 14.07
C LEU A 78 -15.34 5.32 14.98
N TYR A 79 -15.91 6.38 15.54
CA TYR A 79 -17.12 6.29 16.37
C TYR A 79 -18.29 6.87 15.58
N VAL A 80 -19.30 6.06 15.35
CA VAL A 80 -20.51 6.42 14.60
C VAL A 80 -21.76 6.11 15.41
#